data_61c0f83d20162ef331ace7721273b71a
#
_entry.id   61c0f83d20162ef331ace7721273b71a
#
_cell.length_a   1.000
_cell.length_b   1.000
_cell.length_c   1.000
_cell.angle_alpha   90.00
_cell.angle_beta   90.00
_cell.angle_gamma   90.00
#
_symmetry.space_group_name_H-M   'P 1'
#
loop_
_entity.id
_entity.type
_entity.pdbx_description
1 polymer ?
#
loop_
_entity_poly.entity_id
_entity_poly.type
_entity_poly.pdbx_seq_one_letter_code
_entity_poly.pdbx_strand_id
1 'polypeptide(L)'
;MITTLSFDLDDTLWDPRPALIAADKAQWFALAQRYPDLTERLTRDQIFVCRKQILTDVPSIVGDVTALRIEVMYRLLLSLDIAPAEADESAKMAFEAFMAKRNDVILFPETIRMLENVSKSYTVVAITNGNADVFKTEIGPYFDLSIRADEAGIAKPDRGIFDLTWEKLGCQPNDVIHIGDSVENDIQGAINAGVTPIWYNPDKEKNTIGVNEVRTLSELPSVIQQISDRH
;
A
#
# COMPACT_ATOMS: atom_id res chain seq x y z
N MET A 1 -18.77 -18.77 -7.81
CA MET A 1 -19.40 -17.47 -8.26
C MET A 1 -18.61 -16.35 -7.63
N ILE A 2 -18.22 -15.33 -8.40
CA ILE A 2 -17.47 -14.18 -7.86
C ILE A 2 -18.36 -13.39 -6.89
N THR A 3 -17.89 -13.20 -5.67
CA THR A 3 -18.58 -12.48 -4.59
C THR A 3 -17.76 -11.34 -4.03
N THR A 4 -16.45 -11.36 -4.22
CA THR A 4 -15.50 -10.44 -3.59
C THR A 4 -14.54 -9.85 -4.61
N LEU A 5 -14.30 -8.55 -4.49
CA LEU A 5 -13.27 -7.82 -5.23
C LEU A 5 -12.23 -7.31 -4.25
N SER A 6 -10.98 -7.66 -4.46
CA SER A 6 -9.87 -7.10 -3.69
C SER A 6 -9.04 -6.15 -4.56
N PHE A 7 -8.69 -5.01 -4.00
CA PHE A 7 -7.94 -3.96 -4.68
C PHE A 7 -6.60 -3.72 -3.99
N ASP A 8 -5.55 -3.55 -4.76
CA ASP A 8 -4.42 -2.74 -4.31
C ASP A 8 -4.86 -1.27 -4.26
N LEU A 9 -4.08 -0.43 -3.60
CA LEU A 9 -4.43 0.96 -3.36
C LEU A 9 -3.51 1.93 -4.12
N ASP A 10 -2.23 2.03 -3.74
CA ASP A 10 -1.24 2.92 -4.35
C ASP A 10 -1.01 2.54 -5.82
N ASP A 11 -1.00 3.53 -6.71
CA ASP A 11 -0.87 3.35 -8.17
C ASP A 11 -2.01 2.54 -8.84
N THR A 12 -2.98 2.03 -8.06
CA THR A 12 -4.18 1.34 -8.55
C THR A 12 -5.43 2.21 -8.44
N LEU A 13 -5.72 2.80 -7.27
CA LEU A 13 -6.89 3.65 -7.06
C LEU A 13 -6.56 5.14 -6.96
N TRP A 14 -5.30 5.47 -6.70
CA TRP A 14 -4.79 6.84 -6.58
C TRP A 14 -3.29 6.94 -6.90
N ASP A 15 -2.83 8.16 -7.17
CA ASP A 15 -1.42 8.50 -7.24
C ASP A 15 -0.88 8.73 -5.80
N PRO A 16 0.00 7.87 -5.26
CA PRO A 16 0.54 8.03 -3.90
C PRO A 16 1.55 9.17 -3.78
N ARG A 17 2.17 9.61 -4.89
CA ARG A 17 3.32 10.52 -4.86
C ARG A 17 3.03 11.86 -4.18
N PRO A 18 1.90 12.57 -4.45
CA PRO A 18 1.61 13.83 -3.78
C PRO A 18 1.47 13.68 -2.27
N ALA A 19 0.77 12.64 -1.82
CA ALA A 19 0.57 12.34 -0.40
C ALA A 19 1.89 11.95 0.27
N LEU A 20 2.71 11.11 -0.36
CA LEU A 20 4.03 10.71 0.15
C LEU A 20 4.98 11.90 0.29
N ILE A 21 4.99 12.82 -0.70
CA ILE A 21 5.81 14.05 -0.64
C ILE A 21 5.34 14.95 0.50
N ALA A 22 4.03 15.14 0.67
CA ALA A 22 3.47 15.93 1.75
C ALA A 22 3.75 15.32 3.13
N ALA A 23 3.61 14.00 3.24
CA ALA A 23 3.89 13.23 4.44
C ALA A 23 5.38 13.28 4.83
N ASP A 24 6.29 13.13 3.86
CA ASP A 24 7.72 13.28 4.08
C ASP A 24 8.07 14.70 4.58
N LYS A 25 7.51 15.73 3.97
CA LYS A 25 7.72 17.10 4.42
C LYS A 25 7.22 17.31 5.86
N ALA A 26 6.06 16.78 6.20
CA ALA A 26 5.50 16.89 7.55
C ALA A 26 6.38 16.19 8.59
N GLN A 27 6.89 15.00 8.29
CA GLN A 27 7.82 14.23 9.12
C GLN A 27 9.11 15.03 9.41
N TRP A 28 9.76 15.54 8.36
CA TRP A 28 11.00 16.31 8.52
C TRP A 28 10.77 17.65 9.20
N PHE A 29 9.62 18.30 8.96
CA PHE A 29 9.26 19.53 9.65
C PHE A 29 9.09 19.28 11.15
N ALA A 30 8.41 18.21 11.56
CA ALA A 30 8.24 17.85 12.96
C ALA A 30 9.58 17.61 13.66
N LEU A 31 10.51 16.90 13.00
CA LEU A 31 11.87 16.71 13.54
C LEU A 31 12.66 18.03 13.62
N ALA A 32 12.56 18.89 12.62
CA ALA A 32 13.26 20.18 12.61
C ALA A 32 12.76 21.15 13.69
N GLN A 33 11.49 21.05 14.10
CA GLN A 33 10.99 21.81 15.26
C GLN A 33 11.66 21.38 16.58
N ARG A 34 11.97 20.10 16.72
CA ARG A 34 12.65 19.55 17.91
C ARG A 34 14.17 19.68 17.82
N TYR A 35 14.71 19.58 16.62
CA TYR A 35 16.15 19.61 16.32
C TYR A 35 16.42 20.60 15.18
N PRO A 36 16.56 21.90 15.45
CA PRO A 36 16.68 22.94 14.38
C PRO A 36 17.84 22.71 13.42
N ASP A 37 18.95 22.15 13.90
CA ASP A 37 20.17 21.92 13.08
C ASP A 37 20.11 20.60 12.30
N LEU A 38 19.01 19.85 12.37
CA LEU A 38 18.88 18.51 11.81
C LEU A 38 19.15 18.51 10.29
N THR A 39 18.55 19.47 9.57
CA THR A 39 18.64 19.56 8.10
C THR A 39 20.04 19.95 7.60
N GLU A 40 20.86 20.58 8.45
CA GLU A 40 22.26 20.89 8.17
C GLU A 40 23.17 19.68 8.41
N ARG A 41 22.77 18.79 9.31
CA ARG A 41 23.54 17.63 9.76
C ARG A 41 23.24 16.35 9.00
N LEU A 42 22.08 16.26 8.31
CA LEU A 42 21.65 15.08 7.56
C LEU A 42 21.50 15.38 6.07
N THR A 43 22.15 14.58 5.27
CA THR A 43 22.06 14.62 3.80
C THR A 43 21.13 13.50 3.28
N ARG A 44 20.63 13.66 2.05
CA ARG A 44 19.86 12.61 1.37
C ARG A 44 20.65 11.33 1.21
N ASP A 45 21.95 11.41 0.97
CA ASP A 45 22.82 10.25 0.82
C ASP A 45 22.94 9.47 2.13
N GLN A 46 23.05 10.15 3.27
CA GLN A 46 23.05 9.50 4.57
C GLN A 46 21.74 8.77 4.86
N ILE A 47 20.61 9.35 4.51
CA ILE A 47 19.29 8.72 4.63
C ILE A 47 19.22 7.45 3.77
N PHE A 48 19.66 7.54 2.52
CA PHE A 48 19.69 6.41 1.60
C PHE A 48 20.61 5.27 2.10
N VAL A 49 21.82 5.61 2.54
CA VAL A 49 22.79 4.65 3.09
C VAL A 49 22.23 3.99 4.36
N CYS A 50 21.65 4.78 5.27
CA CYS A 50 21.02 4.26 6.49
C CYS A 50 19.91 3.26 6.16
N ARG A 51 19.00 3.61 5.24
CA ARG A 51 17.93 2.72 4.78
C ARG A 51 18.49 1.40 4.22
N LYS A 52 19.51 1.48 3.35
CA LYS A 52 20.14 0.28 2.76
C LYS A 52 20.78 -0.60 3.83
N GLN A 53 21.42 0.00 4.82
CA GLN A 53 22.04 -0.73 5.93
C GLN A 53 20.99 -1.47 6.76
N ILE A 54 19.84 -0.81 7.07
CA ILE A 54 18.74 -1.43 7.82
C ILE A 54 18.21 -2.67 7.09
N LEU A 55 17.98 -2.57 5.78
CA LEU A 55 17.51 -3.70 4.98
C LEU A 55 18.48 -4.89 4.96
N THR A 56 19.77 -4.62 5.20
CA THR A 56 20.80 -5.66 5.33
C THR A 56 20.84 -6.24 6.75
N ASP A 57 20.78 -5.39 7.77
CA ASP A 57 20.93 -5.77 9.19
C ASP A 57 19.67 -6.47 9.72
N VAL A 58 18.48 -6.07 9.22
CA VAL A 58 17.19 -6.52 9.71
C VAL A 58 16.34 -7.03 8.52
N PRO A 59 16.65 -8.22 7.94
CA PRO A 59 15.93 -8.74 6.78
C PRO A 59 14.42 -8.90 7.00
N SER A 60 14.00 -9.12 8.25
CA SER A 60 12.57 -9.24 8.61
C SER A 60 11.77 -7.94 8.45
N ILE A 61 12.42 -6.78 8.27
CA ILE A 61 11.77 -5.49 8.06
C ILE A 61 11.33 -5.30 6.59
N VAL A 62 11.80 -6.17 5.70
CA VAL A 62 11.42 -6.13 4.27
C VAL A 62 9.91 -6.38 4.16
N GLY A 63 9.20 -5.45 3.51
CA GLY A 63 7.74 -5.49 3.39
C GLY A 63 6.99 -4.68 4.46
N ASP A 64 7.62 -4.34 5.58
CA ASP A 64 7.06 -3.44 6.58
C ASP A 64 7.58 -2.00 6.37
N VAL A 65 6.87 -1.25 5.55
CA VAL A 65 7.24 0.14 5.21
C VAL A 65 7.14 1.08 6.42
N THR A 66 6.29 0.76 7.38
CA THR A 66 6.11 1.52 8.64
C THR A 66 7.29 1.31 9.56
N ALA A 67 7.62 0.07 9.89
CA ALA A 67 8.78 -0.23 10.73
C ALA A 67 10.09 0.29 10.11
N LEU A 68 10.27 0.10 8.80
CA LEU A 68 11.44 0.61 8.08
C LEU A 68 11.56 2.14 8.19
N ARG A 69 10.46 2.88 8.06
CA ARG A 69 10.46 4.34 8.17
C ARG A 69 10.85 4.80 9.58
N ILE A 70 10.25 4.21 10.61
CA ILE A 70 10.54 4.51 12.01
C ILE A 70 12.02 4.20 12.33
N GLU A 71 12.50 3.03 11.92
CA GLU A 71 13.89 2.59 12.15
C GLU A 71 14.92 3.50 11.47
N VAL A 72 14.61 3.98 10.24
CA VAL A 72 15.46 4.98 9.55
C VAL A 72 15.58 6.25 10.39
N MET A 73 14.46 6.80 10.86
CA MET A 73 14.48 8.01 11.70
C MET A 73 15.25 7.77 13.00
N TYR A 74 14.99 6.66 13.66
CA TYR A 74 15.68 6.27 14.89
C TYR A 74 17.20 6.21 14.72
N ARG A 75 17.70 5.49 13.71
CA ARG A 75 19.16 5.38 13.49
C ARG A 75 19.79 6.69 13.06
N LEU A 76 19.09 7.51 12.28
CA LEU A 76 19.60 8.84 11.93
C LEU A 76 19.74 9.73 13.16
N LEU A 77 18.77 9.70 14.07
CA LEU A 77 18.83 10.48 15.33
C LEU A 77 19.95 9.98 16.23
N LEU A 78 20.16 8.67 16.34
CA LEU A 78 21.32 8.10 17.06
C LEU A 78 22.65 8.57 16.45
N SER A 79 22.75 8.68 15.13
CA SER A 79 23.98 9.16 14.46
C SER A 79 24.31 10.63 14.74
N LEU A 80 23.34 11.35 15.32
CA LEU A 80 23.47 12.74 15.74
C LEU A 80 23.71 12.89 17.26
N ASP A 81 24.08 11.79 17.95
CA ASP A 81 24.31 11.71 19.39
C ASP A 81 23.08 11.97 20.26
N ILE A 82 21.87 11.78 19.72
CA ILE A 82 20.61 11.85 20.48
C ILE A 82 20.46 10.57 21.27
N ALA A 83 20.09 10.69 22.55
CA ALA A 83 19.95 9.54 23.44
C ALA A 83 18.90 8.54 22.93
N PRO A 84 19.10 7.21 23.08
CA PRO A 84 18.23 6.19 22.50
C PRO A 84 16.75 6.34 22.82
N ALA A 85 16.40 6.65 24.07
CA ALA A 85 14.99 6.84 24.48
C ALA A 85 14.35 8.05 23.81
N GLU A 86 15.11 9.15 23.67
CA GLU A 86 14.65 10.36 22.98
C GLU A 86 14.58 10.15 21.47
N ALA A 87 15.51 9.42 20.88
CA ALA A 87 15.50 9.07 19.47
C ALA A 87 14.28 8.22 19.10
N ASP A 88 13.93 7.22 19.93
CA ASP A 88 12.74 6.38 19.73
C ASP A 88 11.45 7.21 19.80
N GLU A 89 11.28 8.05 20.83
CA GLU A 89 10.13 8.95 20.96
C GLU A 89 10.02 9.88 19.73
N SER A 90 11.13 10.48 19.31
CA SER A 90 11.15 11.43 18.20
C SER A 90 10.90 10.77 16.86
N ALA A 91 11.37 9.55 16.65
CA ALA A 91 11.09 8.76 15.44
C ALA A 91 9.59 8.44 15.32
N LYS A 92 8.94 8.05 16.42
CA LYS A 92 7.49 7.80 16.48
C LYS A 92 6.68 9.08 16.25
N MET A 93 7.04 10.18 16.91
CA MET A 93 6.42 11.49 16.68
C MET A 93 6.53 11.93 15.21
N ALA A 94 7.68 11.75 14.60
CA ALA A 94 7.89 12.07 13.20
C ALA A 94 7.02 11.18 12.28
N PHE A 95 6.89 9.90 12.61
CA PHE A 95 6.00 8.99 11.88
C PHE A 95 4.52 9.37 12.03
N GLU A 96 4.07 9.81 13.20
CA GLU A 96 2.71 10.33 13.38
C GLU A 96 2.44 11.55 12.49
N ALA A 97 3.42 12.47 12.38
CA ALA A 97 3.31 13.61 11.47
C ALA A 97 3.28 13.17 9.99
N PHE A 98 4.01 12.13 9.61
CA PHE A 98 3.93 11.49 8.31
C PHE A 98 2.52 10.94 8.05
N MET A 99 1.98 10.14 8.97
CA MET A 99 0.66 9.51 8.81
C MET A 99 -0.48 10.52 8.77
N ALA A 100 -0.33 11.68 9.40
CA ALA A 100 -1.30 12.78 9.31
C ALA A 100 -1.51 13.31 7.87
N LYS A 101 -0.57 13.03 6.95
CA LYS A 101 -0.60 13.43 5.54
C LYS A 101 -0.68 12.27 4.56
N ARG A 102 -0.39 11.06 5.02
CA ARG A 102 -0.31 9.87 4.15
C ARG A 102 -1.63 9.51 3.47
N ASN A 103 -2.74 9.84 4.11
CA ASN A 103 -4.08 9.53 3.61
C ASN A 103 -4.71 10.67 2.76
N ASP A 104 -4.00 11.80 2.58
CA ASP A 104 -4.43 12.91 1.73
C ASP A 104 -4.15 12.57 0.24
N VAL A 105 -4.72 11.48 -0.24
CA VAL A 105 -4.46 10.92 -1.57
C VAL A 105 -5.25 11.63 -2.67
N ILE A 106 -4.73 11.58 -3.91
CA ILE A 106 -5.42 12.09 -5.10
C ILE A 106 -5.90 10.91 -5.92
N LEU A 107 -7.19 10.66 -5.91
CA LEU A 107 -7.81 9.55 -6.61
C LEU A 107 -7.60 9.66 -8.13
N PHE A 108 -7.45 8.49 -8.77
CA PHE A 108 -7.51 8.44 -10.23
C PHE A 108 -8.91 8.78 -10.74
N PRO A 109 -9.03 9.28 -11.98
CA PRO A 109 -10.34 9.51 -12.59
C PRO A 109 -11.21 8.26 -12.54
N GLU A 110 -12.49 8.44 -12.27
CA GLU A 110 -13.50 7.37 -12.24
C GLU A 110 -13.40 6.38 -11.06
N THR A 111 -12.43 6.50 -10.15
CA THR A 111 -12.30 5.62 -8.97
C THR A 111 -13.61 5.56 -8.17
N ILE A 112 -14.18 6.71 -7.80
CA ILE A 112 -15.42 6.77 -7.01
C ILE A 112 -16.56 6.10 -7.78
N ARG A 113 -16.76 6.48 -9.06
CA ARG A 113 -17.85 5.94 -9.86
C ARG A 113 -17.74 4.43 -10.05
N MET A 114 -16.53 3.93 -10.24
CA MET A 114 -16.26 2.49 -10.35
C MET A 114 -16.62 1.78 -9.04
N LEU A 115 -16.12 2.28 -7.89
CA LEU A 115 -16.42 1.71 -6.58
C LEU A 115 -17.90 1.78 -6.23
N GLU A 116 -18.59 2.89 -6.51
CA GLU A 116 -20.05 3.03 -6.37
C GLU A 116 -20.84 1.97 -7.16
N ASN A 117 -20.30 1.57 -8.30
CA ASN A 117 -20.93 0.55 -9.14
C ASN A 117 -20.74 -0.85 -8.54
N VAL A 118 -19.47 -1.22 -8.26
CA VAL A 118 -19.14 -2.61 -7.89
C VAL A 118 -19.54 -2.93 -6.44
N SER A 119 -19.49 -1.98 -5.51
CA SER A 119 -19.87 -2.20 -4.10
C SER A 119 -21.34 -2.53 -3.88
N LYS A 120 -22.21 -2.33 -4.90
CA LYS A 120 -23.63 -2.73 -4.84
C LYS A 120 -23.82 -4.24 -4.94
N SER A 121 -22.86 -4.96 -5.50
CA SER A 121 -23.00 -6.38 -5.85
C SER A 121 -21.90 -7.25 -5.29
N TYR A 122 -20.78 -6.66 -4.87
CA TYR A 122 -19.60 -7.37 -4.38
C TYR A 122 -19.15 -6.84 -3.03
N THR A 123 -18.60 -7.71 -2.19
CA THR A 123 -17.78 -7.32 -1.05
C THR A 123 -16.49 -6.71 -1.59
N VAL A 124 -16.11 -5.52 -1.11
CA VAL A 124 -14.94 -4.79 -1.59
C VAL A 124 -13.90 -4.69 -0.49
N VAL A 125 -12.68 -5.14 -0.78
CA VAL A 125 -11.60 -5.18 0.20
C VAL A 125 -10.31 -4.57 -0.36
N ALA A 126 -9.47 -4.04 0.53
CA ALA A 126 -8.14 -3.57 0.18
C ALA A 126 -7.08 -4.56 0.65
N ILE A 127 -6.07 -4.83 -0.19
CA ILE A 127 -4.85 -5.57 0.17
C ILE A 127 -3.66 -4.77 -0.33
N THR A 128 -2.92 -4.12 0.57
CA THR A 128 -1.84 -3.20 0.18
C THR A 128 -0.53 -3.48 0.91
N ASN A 129 0.58 -3.29 0.19
CA ASN A 129 1.92 -3.25 0.79
C ASN A 129 2.27 -1.86 1.35
N GLY A 130 1.46 -0.85 1.03
CA GLY A 130 1.56 0.49 1.58
C GLY A 130 0.97 0.59 2.98
N ASN A 131 1.16 1.76 3.60
CA ASN A 131 0.63 2.06 4.93
C ASN A 131 -0.51 3.08 4.93
N ALA A 132 -1.10 3.39 3.76
CA ALA A 132 -2.32 4.19 3.71
C ALA A 132 -3.49 3.42 4.32
N ASP A 133 -4.26 4.11 5.13
CA ASP A 133 -5.50 3.61 5.70
C ASP A 133 -6.67 4.04 4.81
N VAL A 134 -7.21 3.12 4.01
CA VAL A 134 -8.30 3.41 3.07
C VAL A 134 -9.52 4.00 3.79
N PHE A 135 -9.79 3.59 5.03
CA PHE A 135 -10.91 4.10 5.82
C PHE A 135 -10.77 5.57 6.22
N LYS A 136 -9.57 6.14 6.10
CA LYS A 136 -9.30 7.57 6.31
C LYS A 136 -9.30 8.39 5.01
N THR A 137 -9.72 7.79 3.91
CA THR A 137 -9.87 8.46 2.61
C THR A 137 -11.35 8.62 2.25
N GLU A 138 -11.63 9.43 1.22
CA GLU A 138 -13.01 9.63 0.78
C GLU A 138 -13.68 8.36 0.20
N ILE A 139 -12.90 7.36 -0.21
CA ILE A 139 -13.42 6.09 -0.72
C ILE A 139 -13.57 5.01 0.36
N GLY A 140 -13.19 5.31 1.60
CA GLY A 140 -13.34 4.39 2.73
C GLY A 140 -14.73 3.75 2.89
N PRO A 141 -15.84 4.50 2.67
CA PRO A 141 -17.19 3.93 2.78
C PRO A 141 -17.53 2.80 1.80
N TYR A 142 -16.73 2.59 0.75
CA TYR A 142 -16.95 1.50 -0.21
C TYR A 142 -16.26 0.19 0.18
N PHE A 143 -15.42 0.19 1.22
CA PHE A 143 -14.62 -0.96 1.63
C PHE A 143 -15.19 -1.62 2.88
N ASP A 144 -15.27 -2.95 2.83
CA ASP A 144 -15.72 -3.79 3.95
C ASP A 144 -14.54 -4.23 4.83
N LEU A 145 -13.32 -4.35 4.25
CA LEU A 145 -12.11 -4.80 4.93
C LEU A 145 -10.88 -4.15 4.29
N SER A 146 -9.85 -3.92 5.09
CA SER A 146 -8.51 -3.55 4.63
C SER A 146 -7.46 -4.39 5.32
N ILE A 147 -6.54 -4.96 4.56
CA ILE A 147 -5.37 -5.69 5.05
C ILE A 147 -4.13 -4.94 4.55
N ARG A 148 -3.35 -4.44 5.49
CA ARG A 148 -2.08 -3.77 5.22
C ARG A 148 -0.93 -4.68 5.63
N ALA A 149 0.13 -4.70 4.83
CA ALA A 149 1.29 -5.55 5.07
C ALA A 149 1.98 -5.25 6.40
N ASP A 150 2.06 -3.96 6.80
CA ASP A 150 2.66 -3.52 8.06
C ASP A 150 1.90 -4.01 9.30
N GLU A 151 0.58 -4.22 9.21
CA GLU A 151 -0.24 -4.79 10.29
C GLU A 151 -0.25 -6.32 10.27
N ALA A 152 -0.22 -6.89 9.06
CA ALA A 152 -0.28 -8.34 8.88
C ALA A 152 1.07 -9.03 9.12
N GLY A 153 2.18 -8.30 9.03
CA GLY A 153 3.54 -8.85 9.06
C GLY A 153 3.88 -9.68 7.82
N ILE A 154 3.08 -9.59 6.75
CA ILE A 154 3.23 -10.33 5.50
C ILE A 154 2.86 -9.38 4.36
N ALA A 155 3.69 -9.33 3.30
CA ALA A 155 3.49 -8.47 2.14
C ALA A 155 3.22 -9.28 0.86
N LYS A 156 2.44 -8.73 -0.08
CA LYS A 156 2.38 -9.25 -1.45
C LYS A 156 3.80 -9.26 -2.05
N PRO A 157 4.21 -10.26 -2.84
CA PRO A 157 3.42 -11.33 -3.43
C PRO A 157 3.27 -12.59 -2.57
N ASP A 158 3.62 -12.56 -1.28
CA ASP A 158 3.44 -13.73 -0.41
C ASP A 158 1.95 -14.10 -0.34
N ARG A 159 1.67 -15.38 -0.58
CA ARG A 159 0.34 -15.93 -0.53
C ARG A 159 -0.37 -15.68 0.81
N GLY A 160 0.41 -15.63 1.90
CA GLY A 160 -0.14 -15.51 3.26
C GLY A 160 -1.01 -14.28 3.48
N ILE A 161 -0.71 -13.12 2.83
CA ILE A 161 -1.55 -11.93 2.97
C ILE A 161 -2.94 -12.11 2.31
N PHE A 162 -2.97 -12.85 1.20
CA PHE A 162 -4.23 -13.21 0.53
C PHE A 162 -5.01 -14.23 1.35
N ASP A 163 -4.37 -15.31 1.82
CA ASP A 163 -4.99 -16.35 2.65
C ASP A 163 -5.59 -15.74 3.93
N LEU A 164 -4.88 -14.83 4.62
CA LEU A 164 -5.39 -14.09 5.77
C LEU A 164 -6.66 -13.29 5.43
N THR A 165 -6.72 -12.70 4.24
CA THR A 165 -7.89 -11.93 3.79
C THR A 165 -9.11 -12.82 3.63
N TRP A 166 -8.94 -13.97 2.95
CA TRP A 166 -10.04 -14.91 2.70
C TRP A 166 -10.52 -15.57 4.00
N GLU A 167 -9.62 -15.87 4.92
CA GLU A 167 -9.96 -16.40 6.24
C GLU A 167 -10.85 -15.41 7.01
N LYS A 168 -10.48 -14.11 7.02
CA LYS A 168 -11.28 -13.07 7.68
C LYS A 168 -12.66 -12.88 7.06
N LEU A 169 -12.79 -13.07 5.74
CA LEU A 169 -14.05 -12.91 5.01
C LEU A 169 -14.90 -14.17 5.01
N GLY A 170 -14.31 -15.34 5.28
CA GLY A 170 -14.99 -16.64 5.17
C GLY A 170 -15.31 -17.03 3.72
N CYS A 171 -14.54 -16.53 2.73
CA CYS A 171 -14.72 -16.82 1.31
C CYS A 171 -13.61 -17.75 0.78
N GLN A 172 -13.78 -18.24 -0.46
CA GLN A 172 -12.78 -19.08 -1.11
C GLN A 172 -12.01 -18.27 -2.18
N PRO A 173 -10.74 -18.56 -2.46
CA PRO A 173 -9.95 -17.87 -3.49
C PRO A 173 -10.65 -17.78 -4.85
N ASN A 174 -11.35 -18.85 -5.26
CA ASN A 174 -12.09 -18.89 -6.53
C ASN A 174 -13.30 -17.95 -6.59
N ASP A 175 -13.75 -17.40 -5.45
CA ASP A 175 -14.84 -16.44 -5.38
C ASP A 175 -14.37 -14.99 -5.46
N VAL A 176 -13.06 -14.79 -5.67
CA VAL A 176 -12.39 -13.49 -5.58
C VAL A 176 -11.72 -13.09 -6.88
N ILE A 177 -11.82 -11.80 -7.21
CA ILE A 177 -10.99 -11.13 -8.21
C ILE A 177 -10.08 -10.15 -7.46
N HIS A 178 -8.76 -10.20 -7.74
CA HIS A 178 -7.81 -9.20 -7.27
C HIS A 178 -7.42 -8.23 -8.38
N ILE A 179 -7.46 -6.94 -8.10
CA ILE A 179 -7.15 -5.86 -9.02
C ILE A 179 -5.95 -5.08 -8.50
N GLY A 180 -4.91 -4.93 -9.31
CA GLY A 180 -3.72 -4.16 -8.96
C GLY A 180 -2.86 -3.83 -10.17
N ASP A 181 -1.86 -2.94 -9.99
CA ASP A 181 -0.97 -2.46 -11.04
C ASP A 181 0.34 -3.24 -11.12
N SER A 182 0.80 -3.80 -9.99
CA SER A 182 2.09 -4.48 -9.93
C SER A 182 2.01 -5.92 -10.46
N VAL A 183 2.73 -6.19 -11.55
CA VAL A 183 2.83 -7.55 -12.12
C VAL A 183 3.34 -8.55 -11.08
N GLU A 184 4.34 -8.19 -10.29
CA GLU A 184 4.94 -9.08 -9.29
C GLU A 184 4.04 -9.23 -8.06
N ASN A 185 3.66 -8.11 -7.45
CA ASN A 185 2.96 -8.14 -6.15
C ASN A 185 1.50 -8.55 -6.29
N ASP A 186 0.78 -7.97 -7.26
CA ASP A 186 -0.66 -8.17 -7.39
C ASP A 186 -0.99 -9.33 -8.29
N ILE A 187 -0.43 -9.33 -9.50
CA ILE A 187 -0.85 -10.31 -10.51
C ILE A 187 -0.28 -11.70 -10.19
N GLN A 188 1.04 -11.78 -10.00
CA GLN A 188 1.66 -13.06 -9.65
C GLN A 188 1.27 -13.51 -8.23
N GLY A 189 1.16 -12.56 -7.30
CA GLY A 189 0.68 -12.84 -5.93
C GLY A 189 -0.73 -13.45 -5.93
N ALA A 190 -1.67 -12.86 -6.67
CA ALA A 190 -3.04 -13.38 -6.81
C ALA A 190 -3.06 -14.78 -7.46
N ILE A 191 -2.31 -14.97 -8.55
CA ILE A 191 -2.19 -16.29 -9.20
C ILE A 191 -1.69 -17.36 -8.22
N ASN A 192 -0.63 -17.05 -7.46
CA ASN A 192 -0.06 -17.96 -6.47
C ASN A 192 -1.04 -18.29 -5.32
N ALA A 193 -1.94 -17.35 -5.02
CA ALA A 193 -3.00 -17.53 -4.03
C ALA A 193 -4.25 -18.23 -4.59
N GLY A 194 -4.31 -18.53 -5.89
CA GLY A 194 -5.46 -19.15 -6.55
C GLY A 194 -6.62 -18.19 -6.82
N VAL A 195 -6.34 -16.89 -6.86
CA VAL A 195 -7.30 -15.80 -7.10
C VAL A 195 -7.21 -15.35 -8.56
N THR A 196 -8.33 -14.96 -9.15
CA THR A 196 -8.37 -14.43 -10.52
C THR A 196 -7.85 -13.00 -10.54
N PRO A 197 -6.73 -12.68 -11.24
CA PRO A 197 -6.24 -11.32 -11.32
C PRO A 197 -6.88 -10.52 -12.46
N ILE A 198 -6.99 -9.20 -12.25
CA ILE A 198 -7.13 -8.20 -13.31
C ILE A 198 -5.98 -7.21 -13.16
N TRP A 199 -5.19 -7.09 -14.21
CA TRP A 199 -4.08 -6.14 -14.24
C TRP A 199 -4.55 -4.75 -14.63
N TYR A 200 -4.41 -3.77 -13.72
CA TYR A 200 -4.56 -2.35 -14.04
C TYR A 200 -3.27 -1.87 -14.71
N ASN A 201 -3.31 -1.68 -16.03
CA ASN A 201 -2.15 -1.40 -16.90
C ASN A 201 -2.33 -0.10 -17.69
N PRO A 202 -2.36 1.07 -17.02
CA PRO A 202 -2.54 2.36 -17.69
C PRO A 202 -1.40 2.70 -18.66
N ASP A 203 -0.19 2.23 -18.37
CA ASP A 203 1.02 2.50 -19.16
C ASP A 203 1.14 1.62 -20.43
N LYS A 204 0.20 0.68 -20.62
CA LYS A 204 0.14 -0.21 -21.79
C LYS A 204 1.39 -1.08 -21.96
N GLU A 205 1.93 -1.54 -20.87
CA GLU A 205 3.00 -2.53 -20.89
C GLU A 205 2.54 -3.80 -21.59
N LYS A 206 3.49 -4.54 -22.15
CA LYS A 206 3.17 -5.78 -22.88
C LYS A 206 2.68 -6.86 -21.91
N ASN A 207 1.44 -7.27 -22.05
CA ASN A 207 0.87 -8.37 -21.28
C ASN A 207 1.43 -9.72 -21.77
N THR A 208 2.52 -10.15 -21.14
CA THR A 208 3.17 -11.44 -21.43
C THR A 208 2.64 -12.58 -20.58
N ILE A 209 1.86 -12.29 -19.54
CA ILE A 209 1.29 -13.27 -18.62
C ILE A 209 -0.04 -13.82 -19.16
N GLY A 210 -0.74 -13.02 -20.00
CA GLY A 210 -2.01 -13.43 -20.61
C GLY A 210 -3.22 -13.35 -19.66
N VAL A 211 -3.16 -12.51 -18.64
CA VAL A 211 -4.27 -12.24 -17.70
C VAL A 211 -5.24 -11.20 -18.26
N ASN A 212 -6.43 -11.09 -17.66
CA ASN A 212 -7.31 -9.97 -17.97
C ASN A 212 -6.63 -8.64 -17.58
N GLU A 213 -6.73 -7.64 -18.46
CA GLU A 213 -6.16 -6.31 -18.20
C GLU A 213 -7.19 -5.22 -18.47
N VAL A 214 -7.05 -4.11 -17.77
CA VAL A 214 -7.78 -2.86 -18.01
C VAL A 214 -6.78 -1.70 -18.01
N ARG A 215 -7.09 -0.68 -18.79
CA ARG A 215 -6.26 0.53 -18.92
C ARG A 215 -6.84 1.73 -18.20
N THR A 216 -8.14 1.65 -17.92
CA THR A 216 -8.88 2.64 -17.15
C THR A 216 -9.78 1.93 -16.14
N LEU A 217 -10.05 2.56 -15.02
CA LEU A 217 -10.93 2.00 -13.99
C LEU A 217 -12.39 1.86 -14.46
N SER A 218 -12.79 2.63 -15.46
CA SER A 218 -14.13 2.51 -16.06
C SER A 218 -14.38 1.20 -16.81
N GLU A 219 -13.32 0.50 -17.22
CA GLU A 219 -13.44 -0.80 -17.89
C GLU A 219 -13.73 -1.95 -16.91
N LEU A 220 -13.35 -1.78 -15.62
CA LEU A 220 -13.45 -2.84 -14.61
C LEU A 220 -14.82 -3.48 -14.48
N PRO A 221 -15.95 -2.74 -14.38
CA PRO A 221 -17.25 -3.38 -14.22
C PRO A 221 -17.60 -4.36 -15.34
N SER A 222 -17.23 -4.02 -16.58
CA SER A 222 -17.46 -4.87 -17.76
C SER A 222 -16.59 -6.13 -17.74
N VAL A 223 -15.32 -5.99 -17.37
CA VAL A 223 -14.37 -7.13 -17.31
C VAL A 223 -14.73 -8.06 -16.14
N ILE A 224 -15.11 -7.53 -14.99
CA ILE A 224 -15.59 -8.30 -13.83
C ILE A 224 -16.82 -9.11 -14.21
N GLN A 225 -17.80 -8.49 -14.90
CA GLN A 225 -19.01 -9.19 -15.36
C GLN A 225 -18.66 -10.34 -16.31
N GLN A 226 -17.78 -10.12 -17.28
CA GLN A 226 -17.33 -11.19 -18.19
C GLN A 226 -16.66 -12.36 -17.51
N ILE A 227 -15.90 -12.10 -16.43
CA ILE A 227 -15.30 -13.15 -15.61
C ILE A 227 -16.39 -13.89 -14.84
N SER A 228 -17.30 -13.17 -14.20
CA SER A 228 -18.39 -13.74 -13.41
C SER A 228 -19.33 -14.64 -14.22
N ASP A 229 -19.58 -14.28 -15.48
CA ASP A 229 -20.44 -15.06 -16.39
C ASP A 229 -19.80 -16.39 -16.85
N ARG A 230 -18.49 -16.56 -16.64
CA ARG A 230 -17.74 -17.79 -16.99
C ARG A 230 -17.55 -18.73 -15.80
N HIS A 231 -17.84 -18.25 -14.58
CA HIS A 231 -17.76 -18.97 -13.32
C HIS A 231 -19.12 -19.51 -12.87
#